data_5ac46db3d6786077bffc8d181459ddfb
#
_entry.id   5ac46db3d6786077bffc8d181459ddfb
#
_cell.length_a   1.000
_cell.length_b   1.000
_cell.length_c   1.000
_cell.angle_alpha   90.00
_cell.angle_beta   90.00
_cell.angle_gamma   90.00
#
_symmetry.space_group_name_H-M   'P 1'
#
loop_
_entity.id
_entity.type
_entity.pdbx_description
1 polymer ?
#
loop_
_entity_poly.entity_id
_entity_poly.type
_entity_poly.pdbx_seq_one_letter_code
_entity_poly.pdbx_strand_id
1 'polypeptide(L)'
;SNFTKEKLSQATSIIVESDDSNWNADSTSERHLVWVWYRTDESEPYRNLNIEILQNGLAIANSSAQGRYGSTCMEAIKQAKALKLNLYSGEKDPDFYYGEAVELTIKELRTNAEAYNGVKVAFNGVVTTNSDNSVYVEAYDAETDMYYGFSVYYGFGLSGEGMEILSVGNEV
;
A
#
# COMPACT_ATOMS: atom_id res chain seq x y z
N SER A 1 -5.31 5.72 -8.16
CA SER A 1 -6.23 4.66 -8.64
C SER A 1 -7.13 5.19 -9.74
N ASN A 2 -7.64 4.32 -10.58
CA ASN A 2 -8.55 4.69 -11.68
C ASN A 2 -9.83 5.38 -11.15
N PHE A 3 -10.37 4.92 -10.03
CA PHE A 3 -11.54 5.52 -9.38
C PHE A 3 -11.35 7.01 -9.06
N THR A 4 -10.27 7.36 -8.37
CA THR A 4 -9.94 8.75 -8.02
C THR A 4 -9.78 9.62 -9.27
N LYS A 5 -9.05 9.11 -10.27
CA LYS A 5 -8.83 9.82 -11.53
C LYS A 5 -10.14 10.07 -12.28
N GLU A 6 -11.02 9.06 -12.35
CA GLU A 6 -12.34 9.18 -12.97
C GLU A 6 -13.18 10.27 -12.28
N LYS A 7 -13.33 10.19 -10.94
CA LYS A 7 -14.13 11.16 -10.19
C LYS A 7 -13.63 12.60 -10.34
N LEU A 8 -12.32 12.80 -10.22
CA LEU A 8 -11.73 14.14 -10.32
C LEU A 8 -11.69 14.68 -11.74
N SER A 9 -11.60 13.84 -12.77
CA SER A 9 -11.66 14.28 -14.16
C SER A 9 -13.03 14.81 -14.58
N GLN A 10 -14.10 14.39 -13.89
CA GLN A 10 -15.47 14.84 -14.12
C GLN A 10 -15.86 16.02 -13.21
N ALA A 11 -15.00 16.40 -12.28
CA ALA A 11 -15.33 17.45 -11.32
C ALA A 11 -15.34 18.85 -11.98
N THR A 12 -16.40 19.61 -11.74
CA THR A 12 -16.49 21.04 -12.07
C THR A 12 -15.89 21.92 -11.01
N SER A 13 -15.79 21.41 -9.77
CA SER A 13 -15.20 22.10 -8.63
C SER A 13 -14.65 21.11 -7.64
N ILE A 14 -13.47 21.43 -7.09
CA ILE A 14 -12.76 20.65 -6.07
C ILE A 14 -12.39 21.56 -4.91
N ILE A 15 -12.66 21.13 -3.69
CA ILE A 15 -12.25 21.80 -2.45
C ILE A 15 -11.38 20.82 -1.68
N VAL A 16 -10.26 21.30 -1.13
CA VAL A 16 -9.44 20.57 -0.17
C VAL A 16 -9.59 21.20 1.21
N GLU A 17 -9.76 20.33 2.21
CA GLU A 17 -9.99 20.72 3.59
C GLU A 17 -8.99 20.00 4.50
N SER A 18 -8.36 20.70 5.41
CA SER A 18 -7.57 20.07 6.46
C SER A 18 -8.46 19.51 7.56
N ASP A 19 -7.99 18.50 8.28
CA ASP A 19 -8.74 17.89 9.38
C ASP A 19 -8.90 18.83 10.57
N ASP A 20 -7.91 19.64 10.79
CA ASP A 20 -7.84 20.68 11.81
C ASP A 20 -7.48 22.05 11.18
N SER A 21 -7.03 23.01 11.97
CA SER A 21 -6.59 24.30 11.46
C SER A 21 -5.19 24.30 10.84
N ASN A 22 -4.50 23.13 10.81
CA ASN A 22 -3.14 23.00 10.29
C ASN A 22 -3.14 22.17 9.00
N TRP A 23 -2.19 22.48 8.11
CA TRP A 23 -1.92 21.68 6.93
C TRP A 23 -0.87 20.59 7.27
N ASN A 24 -1.33 19.55 7.96
CA ASN A 24 -0.47 18.44 8.35
C ASN A 24 0.02 17.67 7.10
N ALA A 25 1.29 17.29 7.12
CA ALA A 25 1.88 16.44 6.10
C ALA A 25 2.07 15.00 6.61
N ASP A 26 2.11 14.04 5.70
CA ASP A 26 2.52 12.69 6.05
C ASP A 26 4.03 12.64 6.36
N SER A 27 4.44 11.71 7.20
CA SER A 27 5.81 11.60 7.69
C SER A 27 6.82 11.09 6.65
N THR A 28 6.35 10.59 5.50
CA THR A 28 7.20 9.90 4.53
C THR A 28 7.39 10.67 3.22
N SER A 29 6.43 11.50 2.84
CA SER A 29 6.41 12.12 1.51
C SER A 29 6.11 13.63 1.53
N GLU A 30 5.98 14.22 2.70
CA GLU A 30 5.62 15.64 2.89
C GLU A 30 4.32 16.06 2.18
N ARG A 31 3.50 15.11 1.75
CA ARG A 31 2.20 15.37 1.15
C ARG A 31 1.20 15.76 2.21
N HIS A 32 0.40 16.78 1.96
CA HIS A 32 -0.62 17.20 2.90
C HIS A 32 -1.73 16.17 3.06
N LEU A 33 -2.12 15.94 4.30
CA LEU A 33 -3.24 15.08 4.67
C LEU A 33 -4.53 15.92 4.60
N VAL A 34 -5.40 15.59 3.65
CA VAL A 34 -6.58 16.41 3.34
C VAL A 34 -7.83 15.58 3.10
N TRP A 35 -8.97 16.20 3.33
CA TRP A 35 -10.27 15.77 2.85
C TRP A 35 -10.52 16.44 1.50
N VAL A 36 -10.86 15.62 0.49
CA VAL A 36 -11.11 16.11 -0.87
C VAL A 36 -12.61 16.07 -1.11
N TRP A 37 -13.18 17.24 -1.38
CA TRP A 37 -14.56 17.44 -1.75
C TRP A 37 -14.66 17.79 -3.22
N TYR A 38 -15.59 17.21 -3.92
CA TYR A 38 -15.82 17.50 -5.33
C TYR A 38 -17.29 17.51 -5.68
N ARG A 39 -17.64 18.17 -6.77
CA ARG A 39 -18.96 18.09 -7.39
C ARG A 39 -18.79 18.07 -8.92
N THR A 40 -19.74 17.45 -9.60
CA THR A 40 -19.75 17.29 -11.06
C THR A 40 -20.66 18.30 -11.75
N ASP A 41 -21.53 18.96 -10.99
CA ASP A 41 -22.41 20.02 -11.45
C ASP A 41 -22.51 21.10 -10.36
N GLU A 42 -22.67 22.37 -10.74
CA GLU A 42 -22.76 23.49 -9.80
C GLU A 42 -24.00 23.46 -8.92
N SER A 43 -25.08 22.85 -9.39
CA SER A 43 -26.33 22.66 -8.64
C SER A 43 -26.26 21.50 -7.64
N GLU A 44 -25.26 20.64 -7.74
CA GLU A 44 -25.09 19.45 -6.90
C GLU A 44 -24.30 19.79 -5.61
N PRO A 45 -24.63 19.12 -4.48
CA PRO A 45 -23.81 19.24 -3.28
C PRO A 45 -22.44 18.62 -3.47
N TYR A 46 -21.47 19.11 -2.72
CA TYR A 46 -20.14 18.50 -2.66
C TYR A 46 -20.21 17.11 -2.03
N ARG A 47 -19.46 16.16 -2.60
CA ARG A 47 -19.25 14.81 -2.09
C ARG A 47 -17.82 14.65 -1.62
N ASN A 48 -17.61 13.88 -0.56
CA ASN A 48 -16.29 13.62 -0.01
C ASN A 48 -15.67 12.39 -0.68
N LEU A 49 -14.61 12.60 -1.45
CA LEU A 49 -13.93 11.54 -2.19
C LEU A 49 -13.28 10.50 -1.26
N ASN A 50 -12.73 10.92 -0.12
CA ASN A 50 -12.10 10.00 0.85
C ASN A 50 -13.15 9.01 1.39
N ILE A 51 -14.35 9.49 1.70
CA ILE A 51 -15.45 8.65 2.17
C ILE A 51 -15.96 7.72 1.04
N GLU A 52 -16.09 8.23 -0.18
CA GLU A 52 -16.51 7.39 -1.33
C GLU A 52 -15.51 6.27 -1.62
N ILE A 53 -14.21 6.50 -1.50
CA ILE A 53 -13.18 5.46 -1.62
C ILE A 53 -13.41 4.35 -0.59
N LEU A 54 -13.72 4.70 0.65
CA LEU A 54 -14.01 3.73 1.72
C LEU A 54 -15.35 3.00 1.49
N GLN A 55 -16.39 3.72 1.05
CA GLN A 55 -17.70 3.13 0.72
C GLN A 55 -17.62 2.09 -0.39
N ASN A 56 -16.71 2.29 -1.33
CA ASN A 56 -16.45 1.33 -2.40
C ASN A 56 -15.45 0.23 -2.01
N GLY A 57 -14.98 0.18 -0.78
CA GLY A 57 -14.02 -0.83 -0.32
C GLY A 57 -12.67 -0.78 -1.03
N LEU A 58 -12.25 0.40 -1.51
CA LEU A 58 -11.00 0.61 -2.26
C LEU A 58 -9.83 1.04 -1.37
N ALA A 59 -10.07 1.26 -0.08
CA ALA A 59 -9.07 1.57 0.91
C ALA A 59 -9.50 1.10 2.30
N ILE A 60 -8.55 1.06 3.22
CA ILE A 60 -8.78 0.90 4.65
C ILE A 60 -8.66 2.27 5.34
N ALA A 61 -9.41 2.49 6.43
CA ALA A 61 -9.16 3.65 7.27
C ALA A 61 -7.97 3.38 8.20
N ASN A 62 -7.09 4.37 8.27
CA ASN A 62 -6.00 4.41 9.23
C ASN A 62 -6.29 5.53 10.27
N SER A 63 -5.39 6.49 10.43
CA SER A 63 -5.57 7.66 11.31
C SER A 63 -6.83 8.48 10.99
N SER A 64 -7.32 8.44 9.75
CA SER A 64 -8.58 9.06 9.33
C SER A 64 -9.81 8.61 10.15
N ALA A 65 -9.76 7.44 10.79
CA ALA A 65 -10.82 6.99 11.71
C ALA A 65 -10.92 7.85 12.99
N GLN A 66 -9.89 8.61 13.30
CA GLN A 66 -9.82 9.51 14.46
C GLN A 66 -10.01 11.00 14.09
N GLY A 67 -10.07 11.29 12.79
CA GLY A 67 -10.25 12.64 12.28
C GLY A 67 -11.69 13.13 12.33
N ARG A 68 -11.90 14.34 11.81
CA ARG A 68 -13.20 15.06 11.80
C ARG A 68 -14.35 14.21 11.28
N TYR A 69 -14.13 13.41 10.26
CA TYR A 69 -15.15 12.55 9.64
C TYR A 69 -14.97 11.06 10.00
N GLY A 70 -14.29 10.77 11.10
CA GLY A 70 -13.92 9.41 11.50
C GLY A 70 -15.10 8.46 11.63
N SER A 71 -16.20 8.91 12.27
CA SER A 71 -17.42 8.10 12.39
C SER A 71 -18.04 7.77 11.03
N THR A 72 -18.06 8.73 10.10
CA THR A 72 -18.55 8.51 8.73
C THR A 72 -17.64 7.56 7.94
N CYS A 73 -16.34 7.67 8.13
CA CYS A 73 -15.38 6.72 7.55
C CYS A 73 -15.64 5.28 8.04
N MET A 74 -15.88 5.09 9.33
CA MET A 74 -16.16 3.77 9.89
C MET A 74 -17.48 3.18 9.40
N GLU A 75 -18.54 4.00 9.26
CA GLU A 75 -19.80 3.57 8.66
C GLU A 75 -19.64 3.22 7.16
N ALA A 76 -18.85 3.98 6.42
CA ALA A 76 -18.53 3.69 5.03
C ALA A 76 -17.86 2.32 4.87
N ILE A 77 -16.87 2.02 5.72
CA ILE A 77 -16.20 0.71 5.75
C ILE A 77 -17.17 -0.41 6.11
N LYS A 78 -18.03 -0.19 7.11
CA LYS A 78 -19.04 -1.17 7.51
C LYS A 78 -19.99 -1.50 6.35
N GLN A 79 -20.43 -0.50 5.59
CA GLN A 79 -21.23 -0.69 4.38
C GLN A 79 -20.47 -1.49 3.32
N ALA A 80 -19.22 -1.13 3.03
CA ALA A 80 -18.37 -1.84 2.07
C ALA A 80 -18.18 -3.33 2.44
N LYS A 81 -17.96 -3.61 3.72
CA LYS A 81 -17.88 -4.99 4.24
C LYS A 81 -19.20 -5.75 4.10
N ALA A 82 -20.32 -5.14 4.44
CA ALA A 82 -21.63 -5.76 4.34
C ALA A 82 -22.00 -6.11 2.89
N LEU A 83 -21.63 -5.24 1.96
CA LEU A 83 -21.86 -5.41 0.53
C LEU A 83 -20.74 -6.22 -0.17
N LYS A 84 -19.70 -6.62 0.55
CA LYS A 84 -18.54 -7.37 0.03
C LYS A 84 -17.90 -6.69 -1.19
N LEU A 85 -17.65 -5.38 -1.10
CA LEU A 85 -17.08 -4.61 -2.20
C LEU A 85 -15.53 -4.66 -2.20
N ASN A 86 -14.95 -4.87 -3.36
CA ASN A 86 -13.52 -4.79 -3.65
C ASN A 86 -12.66 -5.49 -2.58
N LEU A 87 -11.90 -4.78 -1.74
CA LEU A 87 -11.04 -5.36 -0.69
C LEU A 87 -11.78 -6.32 0.26
N TYR A 88 -13.09 -6.20 0.37
CA TYR A 88 -13.94 -7.01 1.24
C TYR A 88 -14.75 -8.08 0.48
N SER A 89 -14.55 -8.22 -0.84
CA SER A 89 -15.27 -9.18 -1.69
C SER A 89 -14.95 -10.64 -1.36
N GLY A 90 -13.74 -10.89 -0.88
CA GLY A 90 -13.18 -12.24 -0.76
C GLY A 90 -12.71 -12.82 -2.08
N GLU A 91 -12.82 -12.08 -3.18
CA GLU A 91 -12.29 -12.46 -4.49
C GLU A 91 -10.79 -12.24 -4.55
N LYS A 92 -10.12 -13.02 -5.38
CA LYS A 92 -8.70 -12.81 -5.65
C LYS A 92 -8.49 -11.50 -6.40
N ASP A 93 -7.48 -10.74 -6.00
CA ASP A 93 -7.07 -9.52 -6.70
C ASP A 93 -6.61 -9.90 -8.13
N PRO A 94 -7.26 -9.39 -9.19
CA PRO A 94 -6.89 -9.71 -10.56
C PRO A 94 -5.51 -9.19 -10.95
N ASP A 95 -5.02 -8.18 -10.25
CA ASP A 95 -3.70 -7.58 -10.51
C ASP A 95 -2.57 -8.32 -9.74
N PHE A 96 -2.92 -9.29 -8.89
CA PHE A 96 -1.95 -10.07 -8.13
C PHE A 96 -1.71 -11.44 -8.79
N TYR A 97 -0.45 -11.75 -9.05
CA TYR A 97 -0.06 -13.06 -9.58
C TYR A 97 -0.03 -14.13 -8.47
N TYR A 98 -0.95 -15.08 -8.54
CA TYR A 98 -1.09 -16.19 -7.59
C TYR A 98 -0.32 -17.47 -8.00
N GLY A 99 0.38 -17.44 -9.12
CA GLY A 99 1.20 -18.56 -9.59
C GLY A 99 2.47 -18.76 -8.76
N GLU A 100 3.25 -19.74 -9.16
CA GLU A 100 4.56 -20.03 -8.56
C GLU A 100 5.54 -18.88 -8.78
N ALA A 101 6.43 -18.67 -7.82
CA ALA A 101 7.49 -17.68 -7.95
C ALA A 101 8.60 -18.24 -8.87
N VAL A 102 9.27 -17.33 -9.58
CA VAL A 102 10.51 -17.66 -10.28
C VAL A 102 11.63 -17.71 -9.25
N GLU A 103 12.25 -18.88 -9.08
CA GLU A 103 13.40 -19.04 -8.18
C GLU A 103 14.66 -18.49 -8.84
N LEU A 104 15.39 -17.63 -8.16
CA LEU A 104 16.64 -17.03 -8.63
C LEU A 104 17.53 -16.60 -7.46
N THR A 105 18.77 -16.27 -7.75
CA THR A 105 19.69 -15.71 -6.78
C THR A 105 19.48 -14.21 -6.61
N ILE A 106 19.87 -13.64 -5.46
CA ILE A 106 19.85 -12.18 -5.26
C ILE A 106 20.74 -11.48 -6.30
N LYS A 107 21.85 -12.09 -6.72
CA LYS A 107 22.72 -11.61 -7.81
C LYS A 107 21.94 -11.47 -9.12
N GLU A 108 21.23 -12.51 -9.55
CA GLU A 108 20.43 -12.49 -10.78
C GLU A 108 19.33 -11.43 -10.72
N LEU A 109 18.62 -11.34 -9.59
CA LEU A 109 17.59 -10.33 -9.39
C LEU A 109 18.18 -8.91 -9.50
N ARG A 110 19.31 -8.64 -8.86
CA ARG A 110 19.95 -7.32 -8.90
C ARG A 110 20.51 -6.94 -10.27
N THR A 111 21.12 -7.88 -10.95
CA THR A 111 21.74 -7.62 -12.26
C THR A 111 20.72 -7.50 -13.40
N ASN A 112 19.50 -8.04 -13.21
CA ASN A 112 18.44 -8.06 -14.21
C ASN A 112 17.12 -7.50 -13.68
N ALA A 113 17.14 -6.54 -12.76
CA ALA A 113 15.97 -6.05 -12.04
C ALA A 113 14.81 -5.61 -12.96
N GLU A 114 15.11 -5.01 -14.12
CA GLU A 114 14.10 -4.60 -15.10
C GLU A 114 13.34 -5.79 -15.70
N ALA A 115 14.01 -6.91 -15.91
CA ALA A 115 13.39 -8.11 -16.47
C ALA A 115 12.40 -8.78 -15.49
N TYR A 116 12.60 -8.54 -14.20
CA TYR A 116 11.74 -9.09 -13.13
C TYR A 116 10.73 -8.08 -12.60
N ASN A 117 10.59 -6.91 -13.21
CA ASN A 117 9.57 -5.94 -12.82
C ASN A 117 8.16 -6.51 -13.04
N GLY A 118 7.35 -6.57 -11.98
CA GLY A 118 6.02 -7.18 -11.98
C GLY A 118 6.01 -8.71 -11.95
N VAL A 119 7.18 -9.36 -11.81
CA VAL A 119 7.29 -10.82 -11.69
C VAL A 119 7.39 -11.21 -10.23
N LYS A 120 6.64 -12.25 -9.83
CA LYS A 120 6.78 -12.86 -8.51
C LYS A 120 8.05 -13.69 -8.48
N VAL A 121 8.96 -13.35 -7.58
CA VAL A 121 10.26 -14.01 -7.43
C VAL A 121 10.43 -14.63 -6.05
N ALA A 122 11.29 -15.66 -5.95
CA ALA A 122 11.75 -16.23 -4.69
C ALA A 122 13.28 -16.33 -4.70
N PHE A 123 13.89 -16.00 -3.59
CA PHE A 123 15.34 -16.10 -3.39
C PHE A 123 15.65 -16.41 -1.93
N ASN A 124 16.81 -16.96 -1.66
CA ASN A 124 17.29 -17.22 -0.32
C ASN A 124 18.40 -16.24 0.06
N GLY A 125 18.53 -15.95 1.35
CA GLY A 125 19.61 -15.15 1.89
C GLY A 125 19.51 -14.96 3.40
N VAL A 126 20.44 -14.22 3.97
CA VAL A 126 20.50 -13.93 5.41
C VAL A 126 19.96 -12.52 5.67
N VAL A 127 19.08 -12.39 6.63
CA VAL A 127 18.56 -11.09 7.08
C VAL A 127 19.67 -10.31 7.77
N THR A 128 20.01 -9.16 7.22
CA THR A 128 21.04 -8.26 7.77
C THR A 128 20.45 -7.09 8.55
N THR A 129 19.26 -6.65 8.18
CA THR A 129 18.52 -5.58 8.87
C THR A 129 17.02 -5.77 8.68
N ASN A 130 16.23 -5.40 9.71
CA ASN A 130 14.78 -5.29 9.62
C ASN A 130 14.38 -3.94 10.23
N SER A 131 13.88 -3.02 9.42
CA SER A 131 13.54 -1.65 9.79
C SER A 131 12.50 -1.06 8.83
N ASP A 132 11.66 -0.19 9.34
CA ASP A 132 10.70 0.63 8.54
C ASP A 132 9.79 -0.20 7.61
N ASN A 133 9.31 -1.34 8.09
CA ASN A 133 8.51 -2.30 7.32
C ASN A 133 9.25 -2.89 6.10
N SER A 134 10.57 -2.91 6.15
CA SER A 134 11.44 -3.50 5.15
C SER A 134 12.45 -4.43 5.80
N VAL A 135 12.72 -5.54 5.15
CA VAL A 135 13.81 -6.44 5.49
C VAL A 135 14.91 -6.33 4.43
N TYR A 136 16.15 -6.33 4.87
CA TYR A 136 17.34 -6.37 4.01
C TYR A 136 17.96 -7.76 4.10
N VAL A 137 18.09 -8.40 2.95
CA VAL A 137 18.56 -9.78 2.83
C VAL A 137 19.80 -9.80 1.96
N GLU A 138 20.84 -10.52 2.36
CA GLU A 138 22.08 -10.67 1.61
C GLU A 138 22.41 -12.14 1.36
N ALA A 139 23.02 -12.40 0.21
CA ALA A 139 23.61 -13.68 -0.12
C ALA A 139 25.01 -13.50 -0.70
N TYR A 140 25.92 -14.38 -0.32
CA TYR A 140 27.27 -14.44 -0.87
C TYR A 140 27.26 -15.20 -2.21
N ASP A 141 27.93 -14.64 -3.20
CA ASP A 141 28.16 -15.27 -4.49
C ASP A 141 29.63 -15.64 -4.67
N ALA A 142 29.91 -16.94 -4.71
CA ALA A 142 31.25 -17.47 -4.78
C ALA A 142 31.95 -17.27 -6.15
N GLU A 143 31.18 -17.02 -7.20
CA GLU A 143 31.76 -16.78 -8.53
C GLU A 143 32.38 -15.38 -8.64
N THR A 144 31.74 -14.40 -8.00
CA THR A 144 32.19 -13.01 -8.03
C THR A 144 32.95 -12.61 -6.76
N ASP A 145 32.99 -13.48 -5.74
CA ASP A 145 33.53 -13.18 -4.40
C ASP A 145 32.89 -11.93 -3.77
N MET A 146 31.58 -11.79 -3.92
CA MET A 146 30.83 -10.61 -3.47
C MET A 146 29.54 -10.99 -2.76
N TYR A 147 29.07 -10.11 -1.87
CA TYR A 147 27.73 -10.14 -1.31
C TYR A 147 26.79 -9.31 -2.16
N TYR A 148 25.61 -9.87 -2.41
CA TYR A 148 24.50 -9.18 -3.08
C TYR A 148 23.35 -9.05 -2.11
N GLY A 149 22.88 -7.81 -1.90
CA GLY A 149 21.77 -7.52 -1.01
C GLY A 149 20.53 -7.03 -1.75
N PHE A 150 19.35 -7.31 -1.19
CA PHE A 150 18.07 -6.85 -1.69
C PHE A 150 17.19 -6.39 -0.54
N SER A 151 16.42 -5.32 -0.77
CA SER A 151 15.43 -4.82 0.20
C SER A 151 14.04 -5.28 -0.19
N VAL A 152 13.34 -5.90 0.74
CA VAL A 152 11.96 -6.35 0.57
C VAL A 152 11.05 -5.55 1.49
N TYR A 153 10.15 -4.76 0.93
CA TYR A 153 9.12 -4.08 1.68
C TYR A 153 7.94 -5.03 1.92
N TYR A 154 7.68 -5.36 3.18
CA TYR A 154 6.60 -6.26 3.57
C TYR A 154 5.31 -5.54 4.01
N GLY A 155 5.29 -4.23 3.99
CA GLY A 155 4.11 -3.42 4.29
C GLY A 155 3.78 -3.33 5.78
N PHE A 156 2.55 -2.93 6.05
CA PHE A 156 2.03 -2.77 7.41
C PHE A 156 1.24 -4.00 7.83
N GLY A 157 1.42 -4.45 9.05
CA GLY A 157 0.60 -5.52 9.64
C GLY A 157 1.26 -6.90 9.70
N LEU A 158 2.51 -7.04 9.29
CA LEU A 158 3.29 -8.23 9.61
C LEU A 158 3.55 -8.28 11.12
N SER A 159 3.23 -9.39 11.76
CA SER A 159 3.36 -9.57 13.22
C SER A 159 3.52 -11.04 13.59
N GLY A 160 3.83 -11.31 14.87
CA GLY A 160 3.97 -12.67 15.38
C GLY A 160 5.09 -13.45 14.70
N GLU A 161 4.85 -14.70 14.37
CA GLU A 161 5.84 -15.62 13.78
C GLU A 161 6.48 -15.07 12.49
N GLY A 162 5.75 -14.30 11.69
CA GLY A 162 6.29 -13.68 10.48
C GLY A 162 7.41 -12.67 10.78
N MET A 163 7.30 -11.93 11.88
CA MET A 163 8.38 -11.03 12.33
C MET A 163 9.56 -11.78 12.92
N GLU A 164 9.32 -12.90 13.60
CA GLU A 164 10.38 -13.75 14.16
C GLU A 164 11.25 -14.37 13.06
N ILE A 165 10.63 -14.81 11.97
CA ILE A 165 11.34 -15.32 10.77
C ILE A 165 12.27 -14.25 10.19
N LEU A 166 11.83 -13.00 10.16
CA LEU A 166 12.60 -11.87 9.62
C LEU A 166 13.58 -11.24 10.64
N SER A 167 13.96 -11.97 11.68
CA SER A 167 15.00 -11.52 12.64
C SER A 167 16.39 -11.51 12.00
N VAL A 168 17.19 -10.53 12.37
CA VAL A 168 18.59 -10.38 11.89
C VAL A 168 19.39 -11.66 12.17
N GLY A 169 20.07 -12.18 11.16
CA GLY A 169 20.86 -13.41 11.21
C GLY A 169 20.12 -14.67 10.79
N ASN A 170 18.79 -14.59 10.59
CA ASN A 170 18.04 -15.73 10.07
C ASN A 170 18.29 -15.89 8.55
N GLU A 171 18.37 -17.15 8.14
CA GLU A 171 18.31 -17.53 6.73
C GLU A 171 16.83 -17.65 6.32
N VAL A 172 16.47 -17.00 5.26
CA VAL A 172 15.09 -16.88 4.75
C VAL A 172 15.02 -17.18 3.26
#